data_76cba16ff938c58d574545c12ddeff92
#
_entry.id   76cba16ff938c58d574545c12ddeff92
#
_cell.length_a   1.000
_cell.length_b   1.000
_cell.length_c   1.000
_cell.angle_alpha   90.00
_cell.angle_beta   90.00
_cell.angle_gamma   90.00
#
_symmetry.space_group_name_H-M   'P 1'
#
loop_
_entity.id
_entity.type
_entity.pdbx_description
1 polymer ?
#
loop_
_entity_poly.entity_id
_entity_poly.type
_entity_poly.pdbx_seq_one_letter_code
_entity_poly.pdbx_strand_id
1 'polypeptide(L)'
;MAETKYYTLENIDGVIYEIKKKLMTNDRLLKCLKFNSTDALSQPDLTMGDKALLFDEANSNCRVYSIPFNYETTDKNKSEIRIFIRNTNPVNQYLSNISICFQVIVANNLWKLDEGKQRPWVIISEILKTLNGEAIRGIGKLYFTEPFSIQMFNKSFTGYTTTVSTKLI
;
A
#
# COMPACT_ATOMS: atom_id res chain seq x y z
N MET A 1 18.89 23.37 -29.06
CA MET A 1 18.37 23.32 -27.69
C MET A 1 18.72 21.96 -27.10
N ALA A 2 19.39 21.91 -25.96
CA ALA A 2 19.67 20.64 -25.31
C ALA A 2 18.34 20.03 -24.81
N GLU A 3 18.06 18.78 -25.17
CA GLU A 3 16.90 18.05 -24.69
C GLU A 3 16.99 17.93 -23.15
N THR A 4 16.01 18.49 -22.43
CA THR A 4 15.95 18.34 -20.97
C THR A 4 15.56 16.91 -20.64
N LYS A 5 16.51 16.12 -20.13
CA LYS A 5 16.27 14.75 -19.69
C LYS A 5 15.80 14.75 -18.23
N TYR A 6 14.65 14.14 -17.95
CA TYR A 6 14.10 13.98 -16.59
C TYR A 6 14.49 12.61 -16.01
N TYR A 7 15.73 12.51 -15.51
CA TYR A 7 16.28 11.25 -14.99
C TYR A 7 15.56 10.74 -13.74
N THR A 8 14.91 11.61 -12.98
CA THR A 8 14.21 11.22 -11.75
C THR A 8 13.04 10.29 -11.99
N LEU A 9 12.35 10.42 -13.12
CA LEU A 9 11.17 9.60 -13.42
C LEU A 9 11.52 8.12 -13.65
N GLU A 10 12.74 7.81 -14.01
CA GLU A 10 13.24 6.43 -14.15
C GLU A 10 13.32 5.68 -12.81
N ASN A 11 13.32 6.42 -11.68
CA ASN A 11 13.44 5.86 -10.34
C ASN A 11 12.09 5.61 -9.62
N ILE A 12 10.97 5.93 -10.25
CA ILE A 12 9.63 5.82 -9.63
C ILE A 12 9.34 4.39 -9.17
N ASP A 13 9.61 3.41 -10.01
CA ASP A 13 9.37 1.99 -9.68
C ASP A 13 10.19 1.55 -8.48
N GLY A 14 11.42 2.07 -8.35
CA GLY A 14 12.28 1.83 -7.21
C GLY A 14 11.68 2.34 -5.89
N VAL A 15 10.99 3.47 -5.90
CA VAL A 15 10.32 4.03 -4.71
C VAL A 15 9.19 3.08 -4.23
N ILE A 16 8.33 2.63 -5.15
CA ILE A 16 7.24 1.69 -4.82
C ILE A 16 7.82 0.36 -4.32
N TYR A 17 8.86 -0.15 -4.95
CA TYR A 17 9.54 -1.36 -4.52
C TYR A 17 10.09 -1.26 -3.09
N GLU A 18 10.76 -0.17 -2.73
CA GLU A 18 11.30 0.04 -1.38
C GLU A 18 10.19 0.16 -0.32
N ILE A 19 9.08 0.82 -0.66
CA ILE A 19 7.89 0.87 0.21
C ILE A 19 7.36 -0.55 0.45
N LYS A 20 7.13 -1.32 -0.59
CA LYS A 20 6.64 -2.71 -0.51
C LYS A 20 7.60 -3.58 0.32
N LYS A 21 8.90 -3.44 0.12
CA LYS A 21 9.93 -4.18 0.86
C LYS A 21 9.87 -3.90 2.37
N LYS A 22 9.65 -2.65 2.77
CA LYS A 22 9.47 -2.30 4.19
C LYS A 22 8.18 -2.92 4.75
N LEU A 23 7.07 -2.86 4.03
CA LEU A 23 5.81 -3.48 4.48
C LEU A 23 5.93 -4.99 4.65
N MET A 24 6.76 -5.67 3.86
CA MET A 24 7.00 -7.12 3.95
C MET A 24 7.61 -7.54 5.29
N THR A 25 8.21 -6.63 6.04
CA THR A 25 8.78 -6.93 7.37
C THR A 25 7.76 -6.90 8.51
N ASN A 26 6.54 -6.44 8.25
CA ASN A 26 5.50 -6.28 9.29
C ASN A 26 4.53 -7.47 9.31
N ASP A 27 4.83 -8.47 10.16
CA ASP A 27 4.00 -9.68 10.27
C ASP A 27 2.56 -9.41 10.66
N ARG A 28 2.31 -8.44 11.53
CA ARG A 28 0.96 -8.09 11.97
C ARG A 28 0.11 -7.55 10.82
N LEU A 29 0.70 -6.70 9.95
CA LEU A 29 0.08 -6.25 8.72
C LEU A 29 -0.25 -7.44 7.80
N LEU A 30 0.75 -8.29 7.57
CA LEU A 30 0.63 -9.40 6.62
C LEU A 30 -0.39 -10.44 7.06
N LYS A 31 -0.55 -10.68 8.37
CA LYS A 31 -1.63 -11.53 8.92
C LYS A 31 -3.01 -11.00 8.55
N CYS A 32 -3.24 -9.69 8.64
CA CYS A 32 -4.50 -9.07 8.23
C CYS A 32 -4.79 -9.21 6.74
N LEU A 33 -3.76 -9.29 5.90
CA LEU A 33 -3.90 -9.47 4.46
C LEU A 33 -4.10 -10.93 4.05
N LYS A 34 -3.43 -11.85 4.73
CA LYS A 34 -3.47 -13.28 4.39
C LYS A 34 -4.69 -14.00 4.95
N PHE A 35 -4.98 -13.80 6.25
CA PHE A 35 -6.01 -14.57 6.94
C PHE A 35 -7.35 -13.84 6.94
N ASN A 36 -8.38 -14.52 6.43
CA ASN A 36 -9.72 -13.98 6.29
C ASN A 36 -10.60 -14.15 7.55
N SER A 37 -10.11 -14.87 8.56
CA SER A 37 -10.81 -15.10 9.82
C SER A 37 -10.75 -13.88 10.76
N THR A 38 -11.65 -13.82 11.73
CA THR A 38 -11.66 -12.76 12.75
C THR A 38 -10.45 -12.82 13.68
N ASP A 39 -9.89 -14.01 13.87
CA ASP A 39 -8.68 -14.29 14.67
C ASP A 39 -7.36 -14.11 13.89
N ALA A 40 -7.38 -13.42 12.77
CA ALA A 40 -6.22 -13.24 11.89
C ALA A 40 -4.94 -12.82 12.63
N LEU A 41 -5.07 -11.95 13.65
CA LEU A 41 -3.92 -11.46 14.43
C LEU A 41 -3.30 -12.53 15.34
N SER A 42 -4.05 -13.56 15.69
CA SER A 42 -3.59 -14.69 16.53
C SER A 42 -2.95 -15.81 15.72
N GLN A 43 -3.03 -15.75 14.40
CA GLN A 43 -2.40 -16.73 13.53
C GLN A 43 -0.86 -16.64 13.61
N PRO A 44 -0.13 -17.74 13.32
CA PRO A 44 1.32 -17.74 13.34
C PRO A 44 1.90 -16.75 12.30
N ASP A 45 3.14 -16.35 12.53
CA ASP A 45 3.86 -15.50 11.59
C ASP A 45 4.06 -16.19 10.24
N LEU A 46 4.05 -15.41 9.17
CA LEU A 46 4.18 -15.93 7.83
C LEU A 46 5.60 -16.38 7.53
N THR A 47 5.74 -17.48 6.80
CA THR A 47 7.04 -17.87 6.22
C THR A 47 7.49 -16.86 5.15
N MET A 48 8.78 -16.85 4.82
CA MET A 48 9.28 -15.98 3.74
C MET A 48 8.62 -16.30 2.39
N GLY A 49 8.31 -17.56 2.13
CA GLY A 49 7.58 -17.96 0.92
C GLY A 49 6.17 -17.38 0.87
N ASP A 50 5.43 -17.45 1.98
CA ASP A 50 4.10 -16.85 2.09
C ASP A 50 4.12 -15.33 1.89
N LYS A 51 5.11 -14.66 2.51
CA LYS A 51 5.32 -13.21 2.35
C LYS A 51 5.57 -12.85 0.89
N ALA A 52 6.45 -13.56 0.21
CA ALA A 52 6.75 -13.32 -1.20
C ALA A 52 5.50 -13.42 -2.09
N LEU A 53 4.63 -14.40 -1.85
CA LEU A 53 3.37 -14.56 -2.60
C LEU A 53 2.40 -13.38 -2.42
N LEU A 54 2.36 -12.76 -1.23
CA LEU A 54 1.49 -11.60 -0.99
C LEU A 54 1.92 -10.35 -1.77
N PHE A 55 3.16 -10.28 -2.25
CA PHE A 55 3.72 -9.16 -3.00
C PHE A 55 3.97 -9.47 -4.49
N ASP A 56 3.77 -10.70 -4.92
CA ASP A 56 3.92 -11.12 -6.31
C ASP A 56 2.63 -10.87 -7.09
N GLU A 57 2.61 -9.79 -7.86
CA GLU A 57 1.41 -9.36 -8.63
C GLU A 57 1.01 -10.33 -9.74
N ALA A 58 1.86 -11.27 -10.12
CA ALA A 58 1.53 -12.36 -11.04
C ALA A 58 0.80 -13.52 -10.35
N ASN A 59 0.72 -13.53 -9.00
CA ASN A 59 0.15 -14.60 -8.22
C ASN A 59 -1.26 -14.25 -7.71
N SER A 60 -2.19 -15.20 -7.71
CA SER A 60 -3.55 -15.02 -7.19
C SER A 60 -3.61 -14.72 -5.68
N ASN A 61 -2.55 -15.07 -4.93
CA ASN A 61 -2.42 -14.75 -3.51
C ASN A 61 -1.89 -13.33 -3.24
N CYS A 62 -1.56 -12.57 -4.27
CA CYS A 62 -1.10 -11.20 -4.10
C CYS A 62 -2.14 -10.36 -3.34
N ARG A 63 -1.65 -9.54 -2.40
CA ARG A 63 -2.47 -8.61 -1.59
C ARG A 63 -1.87 -7.20 -1.54
N VAL A 64 -0.69 -6.99 -2.10
CA VAL A 64 -0.04 -5.67 -2.16
C VAL A 64 0.32 -5.36 -3.60
N TYR A 65 -0.43 -4.48 -4.22
CA TYR A 65 -0.35 -4.16 -5.64
C TYR A 65 0.22 -2.77 -5.89
N SER A 66 0.82 -2.58 -7.06
CA SER A 66 1.37 -1.30 -7.52
C SER A 66 0.45 -0.55 -8.50
N ILE A 67 -0.78 -1.02 -8.67
CA ILE A 67 -1.80 -0.44 -9.57
C ILE A 67 -3.08 -0.10 -8.81
N PRO A 68 -3.91 0.84 -9.29
CA PRO A 68 -5.21 1.16 -8.68
C PRO A 68 -6.14 -0.04 -8.58
N PHE A 69 -7.11 0.04 -7.67
CA PHE A 69 -8.12 -1.00 -7.53
C PHE A 69 -9.00 -1.10 -8.78
N ASN A 70 -9.27 -2.33 -9.20
CA ASN A 70 -10.24 -2.60 -10.26
C ASN A 70 -11.65 -2.68 -9.65
N TYR A 71 -12.50 -1.71 -9.96
CA TYR A 71 -13.87 -1.60 -9.43
C TYR A 71 -14.80 -2.75 -9.88
N GLU A 72 -14.43 -3.49 -10.92
CA GLU A 72 -15.17 -4.66 -11.41
C GLU A 72 -14.82 -5.95 -10.68
N THR A 73 -13.89 -5.91 -9.72
CA THR A 73 -13.48 -7.07 -8.94
C THR A 73 -14.67 -7.69 -8.21
N THR A 74 -14.89 -8.97 -8.41
CA THR A 74 -15.98 -9.76 -7.80
C THR A 74 -15.56 -10.66 -6.65
N ASP A 75 -14.26 -10.87 -6.45
CA ASP A 75 -13.72 -11.65 -5.32
C ASP A 75 -14.06 -10.94 -4.01
N LYS A 76 -14.88 -11.59 -3.18
CA LYS A 76 -15.46 -11.00 -1.96
C LYS A 76 -14.68 -11.33 -0.69
N ASN A 77 -13.62 -12.12 -0.78
CA ASN A 77 -12.93 -12.68 0.38
C ASN A 77 -11.46 -12.28 0.43
N LYS A 78 -11.17 -11.00 0.33
CA LYS A 78 -9.81 -10.51 0.45
C LYS A 78 -9.71 -9.13 1.09
N SER A 79 -8.55 -8.90 1.68
CA SER A 79 -8.08 -7.57 2.06
C SER A 79 -6.81 -7.28 1.27
N GLU A 80 -6.65 -6.08 0.77
CA GLU A 80 -5.50 -5.72 -0.06
C GLU A 80 -5.07 -4.28 0.15
N ILE A 81 -3.84 -4.00 -0.21
CA ILE A 81 -3.25 -2.65 -0.25
C ILE A 81 -2.87 -2.35 -1.69
N ARG A 82 -3.18 -1.15 -2.14
CA ARG A 82 -2.75 -0.60 -3.43
C ARG A 82 -1.85 0.61 -3.18
N ILE A 83 -0.65 0.61 -3.77
CA ILE A 83 0.34 1.68 -3.63
C ILE A 83 0.82 2.05 -5.02
N PHE A 84 0.47 3.23 -5.47
CA PHE A 84 0.80 3.65 -6.83
C PHE A 84 1.03 5.17 -6.91
N ILE A 85 1.74 5.59 -7.94
CA ILE A 85 1.93 7.00 -8.21
C ILE A 85 0.63 7.56 -8.81
N ARG A 86 0.05 8.53 -8.13
CA ARG A 86 -1.17 9.19 -8.58
C ARG A 86 -0.88 10.26 -9.63
N ASN A 87 0.14 11.06 -9.39
CA ASN A 87 0.61 12.06 -10.34
C ASN A 87 2.09 12.38 -10.13
N THR A 88 2.67 12.95 -11.15
CA THR A 88 4.05 13.45 -11.17
C THR A 88 4.06 14.85 -11.76
N ASN A 89 4.91 15.72 -11.23
CA ASN A 89 5.15 17.05 -11.77
C ASN A 89 6.66 17.31 -11.78
N PRO A 90 7.33 17.10 -12.92
CA PRO A 90 8.75 17.38 -13.05
C PRO A 90 9.04 18.86 -12.82
N VAL A 91 9.93 19.17 -11.89
CA VAL A 91 10.38 20.54 -11.58
C VAL A 91 11.61 20.89 -12.41
N ASN A 92 12.56 19.97 -12.49
CA ASN A 92 13.75 20.07 -13.33
C ASN A 92 14.29 18.65 -13.62
N GLN A 93 15.44 18.56 -14.28
CA GLN A 93 16.03 17.27 -14.65
C GLN A 93 16.37 16.33 -13.48
N TYR A 94 16.46 16.87 -12.25
CA TYR A 94 16.87 16.12 -11.05
C TYR A 94 15.78 16.05 -9.97
N LEU A 95 14.68 16.76 -10.12
CA LEU A 95 13.66 16.90 -9.11
C LEU A 95 12.27 16.82 -9.72
N SER A 96 11.44 15.98 -9.15
CA SER A 96 10.01 15.90 -9.47
C SER A 96 9.18 15.88 -8.20
N ASN A 97 8.06 16.59 -8.21
CA ASN A 97 7.03 16.39 -7.17
C ASN A 97 6.21 15.18 -7.56
N ILE A 98 5.99 14.28 -6.62
CA ILE A 98 5.16 13.10 -6.83
C ILE A 98 4.11 12.97 -5.74
N SER A 99 3.00 12.35 -6.08
CA SER A 99 1.97 11.97 -5.12
C SER A 99 1.79 10.46 -5.15
N ILE A 100 1.99 9.82 -4.01
CA ILE A 100 1.84 8.37 -3.82
C ILE A 100 0.48 8.14 -3.18
N CYS A 101 -0.36 7.36 -3.84
CA CYS A 101 -1.65 6.94 -3.31
C CYS A 101 -1.53 5.63 -2.55
N PHE A 102 -2.14 5.57 -1.37
CA PHE A 102 -2.32 4.36 -0.58
C PHE A 102 -3.80 4.07 -0.46
N GLN A 103 -4.23 2.90 -0.90
CA GLN A 103 -5.59 2.40 -0.73
C GLN A 103 -5.55 1.15 0.14
N VAL A 104 -6.30 1.16 1.24
CA VAL A 104 -6.54 -0.01 2.09
C VAL A 104 -7.95 -0.48 1.78
N ILE A 105 -8.08 -1.65 1.18
CA ILE A 105 -9.32 -2.17 0.62
C ILE A 105 -9.65 -3.47 1.32
N VAL A 106 -10.86 -3.56 1.87
CA VAL A 106 -11.30 -4.72 2.64
C VAL A 106 -12.67 -5.16 2.17
N ALA A 107 -12.83 -6.45 1.90
CA ALA A 107 -14.14 -7.00 1.62
C ALA A 107 -15.07 -6.78 2.82
N ASN A 108 -16.31 -6.35 2.57
CA ASN A 108 -17.23 -5.92 3.62
C ASN A 108 -17.48 -7.01 4.68
N ASN A 109 -17.46 -8.28 4.28
CA ASN A 109 -17.62 -9.43 5.18
C ASN A 109 -16.38 -9.73 6.04
N LEU A 110 -15.22 -9.12 5.75
CA LEU A 110 -13.97 -9.29 6.49
C LEU A 110 -13.63 -8.11 7.40
N TRP A 111 -14.53 -7.15 7.55
CA TRP A 111 -14.28 -5.89 8.24
C TRP A 111 -13.92 -6.06 9.71
N LYS A 112 -14.56 -7.03 10.37
CA LYS A 112 -14.40 -7.25 11.81
C LYS A 112 -13.26 -8.20 12.11
N LEU A 113 -12.52 -7.89 13.18
CA LEU A 113 -11.56 -8.74 13.84
C LEU A 113 -12.00 -9.00 15.28
N ASP A 114 -11.37 -9.97 15.96
CA ASP A 114 -11.59 -10.25 17.36
C ASP A 114 -11.32 -9.02 18.24
N GLU A 115 -11.82 -9.03 19.46
CA GLU A 115 -11.69 -7.95 20.44
C GLU A 115 -12.27 -6.59 19.97
N GLY A 116 -13.27 -6.62 19.09
CA GLY A 116 -13.91 -5.41 18.57
C GLY A 116 -13.05 -4.57 17.64
N LYS A 117 -11.93 -5.10 17.18
CA LYS A 117 -11.06 -4.41 16.23
C LYS A 117 -11.66 -4.40 14.83
N GLN A 118 -11.31 -3.39 14.05
CA GLN A 118 -11.69 -3.27 12.65
C GLN A 118 -10.45 -3.47 11.78
N ARG A 119 -10.51 -4.41 10.86
CA ARG A 119 -9.39 -4.80 9.99
C ARG A 119 -8.75 -3.62 9.24
N PRO A 120 -9.51 -2.71 8.59
CA PRO A 120 -8.89 -1.59 7.89
C PRO A 120 -8.07 -0.69 8.81
N TRP A 121 -8.54 -0.43 10.05
CA TRP A 121 -7.79 0.41 10.99
C TRP A 121 -6.54 -0.27 11.52
N VAL A 122 -6.55 -1.58 11.70
CA VAL A 122 -5.34 -2.34 12.04
C VAL A 122 -4.33 -2.23 10.89
N ILE A 123 -4.76 -2.44 9.65
CA ILE A 123 -3.91 -2.32 8.46
C ILE A 123 -3.31 -0.91 8.37
N ILE A 124 -4.12 0.14 8.49
CA ILE A 124 -3.66 1.54 8.46
C ILE A 124 -2.65 1.81 9.58
N SER A 125 -2.95 1.38 10.80
CA SER A 125 -2.04 1.55 11.95
C SER A 125 -0.68 0.90 11.69
N GLU A 126 -0.65 -0.29 11.12
CA GLU A 126 0.59 -1.00 10.81
C GLU A 126 1.35 -0.36 9.63
N ILE A 127 0.65 0.18 8.62
CA ILE A 127 1.27 0.98 7.56
C ILE A 127 1.97 2.20 8.16
N LEU A 128 1.28 2.95 9.03
CA LEU A 128 1.84 4.14 9.67
C LEU A 128 3.04 3.81 10.55
N LYS A 129 2.97 2.75 11.35
CA LYS A 129 4.10 2.29 12.18
C LYS A 129 5.32 1.91 11.35
N THR A 130 5.11 1.34 10.16
CA THR A 130 6.19 0.85 9.31
C THR A 130 6.80 1.93 8.44
N LEU A 131 6.02 2.90 7.99
CA LEU A 131 6.45 3.85 6.95
C LEU A 131 6.56 5.29 7.40
N ASN A 132 5.78 5.74 8.41
CA ASN A 132 5.75 7.15 8.76
C ASN A 132 7.06 7.60 9.42
N GLY A 133 7.72 8.59 8.82
CA GLY A 133 9.03 9.08 9.23
C GLY A 133 10.22 8.23 8.74
N GLU A 134 9.97 7.12 8.06
CA GLU A 134 11.01 6.24 7.52
C GLU A 134 11.64 6.80 6.25
N ALA A 135 12.94 6.61 6.12
CA ALA A 135 13.67 6.95 4.90
C ALA A 135 13.39 5.94 3.79
N ILE A 136 12.93 6.44 2.66
CA ILE A 136 12.70 5.68 1.43
C ILE A 136 13.69 6.16 0.38
N ARG A 137 14.39 5.23 -0.24
CA ARG A 137 15.34 5.57 -1.30
C ARG A 137 14.64 6.32 -2.43
N GLY A 138 15.20 7.45 -2.82
CA GLY A 138 14.69 8.29 -3.90
C GLY A 138 13.74 9.41 -3.48
N ILE A 139 13.18 9.37 -2.25
CA ILE A 139 12.23 10.41 -1.79
C ILE A 139 12.54 10.95 -0.38
N GLY A 140 13.57 10.43 0.29
CA GLY A 140 13.84 10.81 1.68
C GLY A 140 12.83 10.23 2.66
N LYS A 141 12.47 10.97 3.71
CA LYS A 141 11.51 10.51 4.71
C LYS A 141 10.07 10.63 4.22
N LEU A 142 9.30 9.57 4.42
CA LEU A 142 7.88 9.52 4.08
C LEU A 142 7.04 10.00 5.28
N TYR A 143 6.14 10.97 5.06
CA TYR A 143 5.23 11.46 6.10
C TYR A 143 3.78 11.43 5.61
N PHE A 144 2.93 10.81 6.40
CA PHE A 144 1.48 10.79 6.17
C PHE A 144 0.86 12.03 6.83
N THR A 145 0.69 13.09 6.05
CA THR A 145 0.12 14.37 6.50
C THR A 145 -1.36 14.52 6.15
N GLU A 146 -1.82 13.77 5.15
CA GLU A 146 -3.21 13.78 4.71
C GLU A 146 -4.02 12.68 5.41
N PRO A 147 -5.33 12.90 5.65
CA PRO A 147 -6.17 11.90 6.29
C PRO A 147 -6.39 10.67 5.43
N PHE A 148 -6.60 9.53 6.09
CA PHE A 148 -7.21 8.36 5.46
C PHE A 148 -8.72 8.56 5.43
N SER A 149 -9.27 8.75 4.23
CA SER A 149 -10.69 8.99 4.01
C SER A 149 -11.39 7.73 3.54
N ILE A 150 -12.58 7.48 4.10
CA ILE A 150 -13.39 6.31 3.72
C ILE A 150 -13.79 6.38 2.25
N GLN A 151 -13.72 5.25 1.57
CA GLN A 151 -14.12 5.09 0.18
C GLN A 151 -14.85 3.76 -0.01
N MET A 152 -16.02 3.80 -0.63
CA MET A 152 -16.70 2.63 -1.15
C MET A 152 -16.16 2.37 -2.56
N PHE A 153 -15.45 1.25 -2.75
CA PHE A 153 -14.86 0.89 -4.05
C PHE A 153 -15.89 0.23 -4.97
N ASN A 154 -16.72 -0.65 -4.41
CA ASN A 154 -17.87 -1.26 -5.08
C ASN A 154 -18.82 -1.85 -4.03
N LYS A 155 -19.82 -2.65 -4.45
CA LYS A 155 -20.80 -3.27 -3.54
C LYS A 155 -20.19 -4.21 -2.49
N SER A 156 -19.00 -4.75 -2.76
CA SER A 156 -18.34 -5.78 -1.93
C SER A 156 -17.13 -5.27 -1.17
N PHE A 157 -16.57 -4.15 -1.58
CA PHE A 157 -15.32 -3.60 -1.03
C PHE A 157 -15.47 -2.16 -0.58
N THR A 158 -15.05 -1.93 0.65
CA THR A 158 -14.94 -0.60 1.24
C THR A 158 -13.56 -0.47 1.90
N GLY A 159 -13.09 0.72 2.13
CA GLY A 159 -11.82 0.93 2.79
C GLY A 159 -11.47 2.40 2.93
N TYR A 160 -10.19 2.70 2.89
CA TYR A 160 -9.68 4.05 3.10
C TYR A 160 -8.59 4.38 2.08
N THR A 161 -8.57 5.63 1.67
CA THR A 161 -7.56 6.15 0.74
C THR A 161 -6.89 7.38 1.34
N THR A 162 -5.57 7.46 1.17
CA THR A 162 -4.80 8.67 1.43
C THR A 162 -3.78 8.90 0.31
N THR A 163 -3.26 10.12 0.25
CA THR A 163 -2.23 10.50 -0.71
C THR A 163 -1.07 11.16 0.05
N VAL A 164 0.14 10.74 -0.25
CA VAL A 164 1.36 11.33 0.30
C VAL A 164 2.05 12.12 -0.82
N SER A 165 2.23 13.42 -0.61
CA SER A 165 2.99 14.27 -1.53
C SER A 165 4.44 14.35 -1.08
N THR A 166 5.38 14.12 -1.97
CA THR A 166 6.81 14.15 -1.69
C THR A 166 7.61 14.55 -2.93
N LYS A 167 8.91 14.63 -2.76
CA LYS A 167 9.84 14.95 -3.86
C LYS A 167 10.65 13.71 -4.22
N LEU A 168 10.67 13.40 -5.50
CA LEU A 168 11.54 12.38 -6.09
C LEU A 168 12.87 13.06 -6.46
N ILE A 169 13.98 12.52 -5.98
CA ILE A 169 15.33 13.06 -6.11
C ILE A 169 16.20 12.06 -6.88
#